data_f8b2557dca7539252a114f6607e09567
#
_entry.id   f8b2557dca7539252a114f6607e09567
#
_cell.length_a   1.000
_cell.length_b   1.000
_cell.length_c   1.000
_cell.angle_alpha   90.00
_cell.angle_beta   90.00
_cell.angle_gamma   90.00
#
_symmetry.space_group_name_H-M   'P 1'
#
loop_
_entity.id
_entity.type
_entity.pdbx_description
1 polymer ?
#
loop_
_entity_poly.entity_id
_entity_poly.type
_entity_poly.pdbx_seq_one_letter_code
_entity_poly.pdbx_strand_id
1 'polypeptide(L)'
;MNLVLLSLKMLRRDWRAGELRILALALIIAVSSITTVGFFADRVQLALAQESNRLLGADLVVTSDRPIPEAFAIQAEHLQLEIVNLIRFPSMVSKGDHNLLAEIRAVSPGYPLRGELKMMDRPNENATEENVYLAEGIPAQGTIWIDEKLLLGLKTALGEKLEVGIAEMIVTSIVAREPDHSVGFINMGPRLLMNIEDLAETQLIQPGSRVTYQLLVAGKESDVTQFRDWVQPKLVQGQRVEGIRDARPEIRAALERAEKFLSLAALVSVIVAAAAIALSSRRFIQRHLDGCAVMRCLGASQTTLFSLYFYHLVLFGLVASTIGCVLGLIAQEFLSNWMAELVNSSLPWPSIVPAIYGLIMGVVLLLGFSLPPLLNLKSVPALRVIRRDMGSVNLHSLTGYSLGLLVLALLFIWEAGDLRLGLMVVLGFIGAIAVFSLLGWLLIQLLLLARRHNTSAWGYGLANIRRRIVTSVVQAIALGLG
;
A
#
# COMPACT_ATOMS: atom_id res chain seq x y z
N MET A 1 29.32 32.00 9.56
CA MET A 1 29.83 30.61 9.57
C MET A 1 28.70 29.67 9.12
N ASN A 2 28.90 28.92 8.04
CA ASN A 2 27.81 28.11 7.47
C ASN A 2 27.61 26.85 8.34
N LEU A 3 26.60 26.87 9.24
CA LEU A 3 26.34 25.81 10.21
C LEU A 3 26.12 24.43 9.54
N VAL A 4 25.56 24.42 8.33
CA VAL A 4 25.34 23.20 7.55
C VAL A 4 26.68 22.57 7.11
N LEU A 5 27.62 23.38 6.66
CA LEU A 5 28.94 22.90 6.21
C LEU A 5 29.78 22.38 7.36
N LEU A 6 29.61 22.97 8.55
CA LEU A 6 30.25 22.51 9.78
C LEU A 6 29.63 21.19 10.26
N SER A 7 28.30 21.06 10.23
CA SER A 7 27.60 19.83 10.61
C SER A 7 27.97 18.65 9.68
N LEU A 8 28.21 18.90 8.39
CA LEU A 8 28.66 17.89 7.44
C LEU A 8 30.08 17.38 7.72
N LYS A 9 31.00 18.28 8.11
CA LYS A 9 32.35 17.91 8.54
C LYS A 9 32.33 17.10 9.84
N MET A 10 31.46 17.48 10.79
CA MET A 10 31.25 16.73 12.04
C MET A 10 30.68 15.34 11.74
N LEU A 11 29.67 15.23 10.85
CA LEU A 11 29.09 13.96 10.45
C LEU A 11 30.14 12.97 9.94
N ARG A 12 31.04 13.44 9.06
CA ARG A 12 32.14 12.60 8.53
C ARG A 12 33.11 12.15 9.63
N ARG A 13 33.42 13.03 10.60
CA ARG A 13 34.27 12.73 11.73
C ARG A 13 33.65 11.68 12.65
N ASP A 14 32.39 11.88 13.03
CA ASP A 14 31.68 11.05 13.99
C ASP A 14 31.34 9.67 13.39
N TRP A 15 31.15 9.63 12.05
CA TRP A 15 31.06 8.38 11.31
C TRP A 15 32.35 7.55 11.37
N ARG A 16 33.50 8.22 11.17
CA ARG A 16 34.82 7.57 11.26
C ARG A 16 35.14 7.10 12.68
N ALA A 17 34.70 7.84 13.69
CA ALA A 17 34.84 7.49 15.09
C ALA A 17 33.93 6.31 15.51
N GLY A 18 33.02 5.88 14.64
CA GLY A 18 32.09 4.77 14.89
C GLY A 18 30.91 5.09 15.82
N GLU A 19 30.78 6.34 16.24
CA GLU A 19 29.76 6.76 17.21
C GLU A 19 28.34 6.70 16.66
N LEU A 20 28.19 6.93 15.34
CA LEU A 20 26.91 6.93 14.66
C LEU A 20 26.50 5.57 14.09
N ARG A 21 27.37 4.56 14.11
CA ARG A 21 27.12 3.28 13.42
C ARG A 21 25.88 2.55 13.95
N ILE A 22 25.73 2.45 15.26
CA ILE A 22 24.58 1.76 15.88
C ILE A 22 23.29 2.55 15.60
N LEU A 23 23.36 3.88 15.70
CA LEU A 23 22.24 4.77 15.44
C LEU A 23 21.80 4.66 13.95
N ALA A 24 22.80 4.64 13.04
CA ALA A 24 22.54 4.44 11.61
C ALA A 24 21.89 3.08 11.34
N LEU A 25 22.44 2.00 11.87
CA LEU A 25 21.94 0.65 11.69
C LEU A 25 20.48 0.54 12.17
N ALA A 26 20.19 1.06 13.37
CA ALA A 26 18.83 1.06 13.91
C ALA A 26 17.85 1.84 13.01
N LEU A 27 18.24 3.02 12.54
CA LEU A 27 17.40 3.85 11.68
C LEU A 27 17.22 3.23 10.30
N ILE A 28 18.28 2.70 9.70
CA ILE A 28 18.25 2.02 8.41
C ILE A 28 17.31 0.80 8.46
N ILE A 29 17.42 -0.03 9.49
CA ILE A 29 16.55 -1.21 9.67
C ILE A 29 15.09 -0.79 9.82
N ALA A 30 14.80 0.23 10.65
CA ALA A 30 13.44 0.72 10.84
C ALA A 30 12.83 1.21 9.52
N VAL A 31 13.55 2.08 8.80
CA VAL A 31 13.07 2.65 7.54
C VAL A 31 12.96 1.58 6.46
N SER A 32 13.95 0.68 6.36
CA SER A 32 13.92 -0.43 5.40
C SER A 32 12.72 -1.34 5.66
N SER A 33 12.41 -1.67 6.92
CA SER A 33 11.26 -2.52 7.26
C SER A 33 9.93 -1.88 6.83
N ILE A 34 9.71 -0.61 7.14
CA ILE A 34 8.50 0.12 6.76
C ILE A 34 8.39 0.23 5.24
N THR A 35 9.48 0.64 4.58
CA THR A 35 9.45 0.88 3.14
C THR A 35 9.35 -0.41 2.33
N THR A 36 9.91 -1.53 2.79
CA THR A 36 9.71 -2.85 2.17
C THR A 36 8.23 -3.22 2.11
N VAL A 37 7.54 -3.10 3.25
CA VAL A 37 6.09 -3.38 3.33
C VAL A 37 5.30 -2.38 2.50
N GLY A 38 5.61 -1.09 2.61
CA GLY A 38 4.93 -0.03 1.86
C GLY A 38 5.07 -0.19 0.34
N PHE A 39 6.26 -0.46 -0.18
CA PHE A 39 6.47 -0.70 -1.61
C PHE A 39 5.77 -1.97 -2.09
N PHE A 40 5.79 -3.02 -1.30
CA PHE A 40 5.11 -4.25 -1.65
C PHE A 40 3.59 -4.07 -1.70
N ALA A 41 3.00 -3.43 -0.69
CA ALA A 41 1.57 -3.13 -0.65
C ALA A 41 1.15 -2.24 -1.83
N ASP A 42 1.91 -1.19 -2.14
CA ASP A 42 1.67 -0.29 -3.26
C ASP A 42 1.68 -1.05 -4.61
N ARG A 43 2.69 -1.90 -4.86
CA ARG A 43 2.76 -2.73 -6.09
C ARG A 43 1.58 -3.67 -6.23
N VAL A 44 1.18 -4.31 -5.15
CA VAL A 44 0.04 -5.24 -5.17
C VAL A 44 -1.26 -4.48 -5.41
N GLN A 45 -1.45 -3.31 -4.80
CA GLN A 45 -2.60 -2.46 -5.07
C GLN A 45 -2.64 -1.99 -6.52
N LEU A 46 -1.51 -1.56 -7.08
CA LEU A 46 -1.40 -1.17 -8.48
C LEU A 46 -1.69 -2.35 -9.44
N ALA A 47 -1.15 -3.54 -9.15
CA ALA A 47 -1.42 -4.73 -9.95
C ALA A 47 -2.89 -5.11 -9.93
N LEU A 48 -3.53 -5.07 -8.75
CA LEU A 48 -4.96 -5.33 -8.63
C LEU A 48 -5.80 -4.28 -9.37
N ALA A 49 -5.41 -3.01 -9.30
CA ALA A 49 -6.08 -1.95 -10.02
C ALA A 49 -6.01 -2.19 -11.53
N GLN A 50 -4.83 -2.52 -12.06
CA GLN A 50 -4.63 -2.82 -13.48
C GLN A 50 -5.44 -4.04 -13.94
N GLU A 51 -5.41 -5.12 -13.17
CA GLU A 51 -6.17 -6.33 -13.47
C GLU A 51 -7.68 -6.10 -13.36
N SER A 52 -8.13 -5.32 -12.38
CA SER A 52 -9.56 -4.95 -12.26
C SER A 52 -10.04 -4.09 -13.42
N ASN A 53 -9.25 -3.09 -13.87
CA ASN A 53 -9.56 -2.30 -15.05
C ASN A 53 -9.66 -3.16 -16.30
N ARG A 54 -8.73 -4.10 -16.44
CA ARG A 54 -8.71 -5.05 -17.53
C ARG A 54 -9.94 -5.96 -17.54
N LEU A 55 -10.39 -6.40 -16.34
CA LEU A 55 -11.57 -7.25 -16.19
C LEU A 55 -12.89 -6.50 -16.35
N LEU A 56 -12.95 -5.21 -15.99
CA LEU A 56 -14.15 -4.37 -16.17
C LEU A 56 -14.29 -3.84 -17.59
N GLY A 57 -13.23 -3.87 -18.39
CA GLY A 57 -13.20 -3.22 -19.70
C GLY A 57 -13.21 -1.69 -19.62
N ALA A 58 -13.11 -1.10 -18.43
CA ALA A 58 -13.17 0.34 -18.14
C ALA A 58 -12.54 0.69 -16.79
N ASP A 59 -12.36 1.97 -16.50
CA ASP A 59 -11.91 2.45 -15.17
C ASP A 59 -13.10 2.61 -14.20
N LEU A 60 -14.30 2.88 -14.74
CA LEU A 60 -15.54 2.98 -13.98
C LEU A 60 -16.71 2.50 -14.85
N VAL A 61 -17.66 1.80 -14.25
CA VAL A 61 -18.88 1.33 -14.93
C VAL A 61 -20.10 1.78 -14.15
N VAL A 62 -20.99 2.50 -14.80
CA VAL A 62 -22.32 2.79 -14.28
C VAL A 62 -23.27 1.73 -14.83
N THR A 63 -23.87 0.94 -13.95
CA THR A 63 -24.81 -0.14 -14.30
C THR A 63 -26.23 0.26 -13.91
N SER A 64 -27.20 0.01 -14.77
CA SER A 64 -28.61 0.34 -14.56
C SER A 64 -29.53 -0.75 -15.14
N ASP A 65 -30.68 -0.95 -14.51
CA ASP A 65 -31.79 -1.76 -15.04
C ASP A 65 -32.70 -0.99 -16.02
N ARG A 66 -32.42 0.30 -16.22
CA ARG A 66 -33.13 1.21 -17.13
C ARG A 66 -32.13 1.99 -17.98
N PRO A 67 -32.55 2.57 -19.10
CA PRO A 67 -31.70 3.45 -19.90
C PRO A 67 -31.01 4.49 -19.01
N ILE A 68 -29.70 4.63 -19.17
CA ILE A 68 -28.89 5.58 -18.39
C ILE A 68 -29.20 7.00 -18.88
N PRO A 69 -29.41 7.99 -17.97
CA PRO A 69 -29.67 9.37 -18.37
C PRO A 69 -28.50 9.93 -19.19
N GLU A 70 -28.82 10.60 -20.31
CA GLU A 70 -27.83 11.27 -21.18
C GLU A 70 -26.93 12.26 -20.41
N ALA A 71 -27.45 12.87 -19.34
CA ALA A 71 -26.69 13.76 -18.50
C ALA A 71 -25.40 13.11 -17.93
N PHE A 72 -25.35 11.78 -17.79
CA PHE A 72 -24.16 11.08 -17.33
C PHE A 72 -23.08 11.02 -18.42
N ALA A 73 -23.50 10.75 -19.67
CA ALA A 73 -22.59 10.76 -20.83
C ALA A 73 -22.05 12.19 -21.09
N ILE A 74 -22.92 13.20 -21.08
CA ILE A 74 -22.55 14.60 -21.26
C ILE A 74 -21.54 15.05 -20.19
N GLN A 75 -21.76 14.66 -18.91
CA GLN A 75 -20.83 15.02 -17.85
C GLN A 75 -19.46 14.32 -17.99
N ALA A 76 -19.45 13.07 -18.46
CA ALA A 76 -18.20 12.35 -18.72
C ALA A 76 -17.41 13.03 -19.86
N GLU A 77 -18.08 13.44 -20.93
CA GLU A 77 -17.48 14.19 -22.03
C GLU A 77 -16.93 15.55 -21.58
N HIS A 78 -17.65 16.28 -20.73
CA HIS A 78 -17.16 17.53 -20.14
C HIS A 78 -15.86 17.35 -19.34
N LEU A 79 -15.67 16.19 -18.74
CA LEU A 79 -14.44 15.81 -18.02
C LEU A 79 -13.38 15.18 -18.94
N GLN A 80 -13.61 15.19 -20.27
CA GLN A 80 -12.71 14.60 -21.28
C GLN A 80 -12.45 13.10 -21.03
N LEU A 81 -13.46 12.39 -20.53
CA LEU A 81 -13.43 10.96 -20.34
C LEU A 81 -13.89 10.25 -21.62
N GLU A 82 -13.27 9.13 -21.92
CA GLU A 82 -13.73 8.20 -22.97
C GLU A 82 -14.93 7.43 -22.43
N ILE A 83 -15.97 7.28 -23.27
CA ILE A 83 -17.21 6.60 -22.90
C ILE A 83 -17.59 5.54 -23.93
N VAL A 84 -18.17 4.44 -23.45
CA VAL A 84 -18.76 3.38 -24.27
C VAL A 84 -20.09 2.95 -23.62
N ASN A 85 -21.11 2.83 -24.44
CA ASN A 85 -22.38 2.24 -24.05
C ASN A 85 -22.37 0.74 -24.33
N LEU A 86 -22.75 -0.07 -23.36
CA LEU A 86 -22.91 -1.50 -23.46
C LEU A 86 -24.28 -1.90 -22.91
N ILE A 87 -25.05 -2.61 -23.72
CA ILE A 87 -26.36 -3.15 -23.36
C ILE A 87 -26.27 -4.67 -23.35
N ARG A 88 -26.59 -5.29 -22.19
CA ARG A 88 -26.54 -6.75 -22.01
C ARG A 88 -27.90 -7.33 -21.67
N PHE A 89 -28.25 -8.44 -22.30
CA PHE A 89 -29.46 -9.19 -21.97
C PHE A 89 -29.34 -10.62 -22.50
N PRO A 90 -29.98 -11.61 -21.83
CA PRO A 90 -30.09 -12.97 -22.35
C PRO A 90 -31.18 -13.03 -23.42
N SER A 91 -30.89 -13.69 -24.55
CA SER A 91 -31.87 -13.96 -25.58
C SER A 91 -31.57 -15.26 -26.35
N MET A 92 -32.56 -15.77 -27.05
CA MET A 92 -32.40 -16.93 -27.95
C MET A 92 -31.77 -16.48 -29.26
N VAL A 93 -30.78 -17.23 -29.71
CA VAL A 93 -30.15 -17.10 -31.02
C VAL A 93 -30.48 -18.38 -31.80
N SER A 94 -30.90 -18.25 -33.05
CA SER A 94 -31.43 -19.36 -33.83
C SER A 94 -30.66 -19.55 -35.16
N LYS A 95 -30.56 -20.82 -35.55
CA LYS A 95 -30.13 -21.23 -36.90
C LYS A 95 -30.97 -22.40 -37.36
N GLY A 96 -31.97 -22.15 -38.18
CA GLY A 96 -32.97 -23.18 -38.56
C GLY A 96 -33.64 -23.78 -37.33
N ASP A 97 -33.51 -25.10 -37.13
CA ASP A 97 -34.12 -25.81 -36.00
C ASP A 97 -33.27 -25.74 -34.71
N HIS A 98 -32.06 -25.18 -34.71
CA HIS A 98 -31.19 -25.08 -33.57
C HIS A 98 -31.35 -23.73 -32.88
N ASN A 99 -31.73 -23.76 -31.60
CA ASN A 99 -31.92 -22.59 -30.77
C ASN A 99 -31.02 -22.69 -29.54
N LEU A 100 -30.30 -21.62 -29.18
CA LEU A 100 -29.44 -21.58 -28.02
C LEU A 100 -29.58 -20.25 -27.27
N LEU A 101 -29.68 -20.32 -25.94
CA LEU A 101 -29.71 -19.13 -25.12
C LEU A 101 -28.30 -18.54 -25.05
N ALA A 102 -28.16 -17.28 -25.44
CA ALA A 102 -26.90 -16.55 -25.40
C ALA A 102 -27.05 -15.23 -24.67
N GLU A 103 -25.95 -14.74 -24.09
CA GLU A 103 -25.85 -13.37 -23.60
C GLU A 103 -25.51 -12.46 -24.77
N ILE A 104 -26.47 -11.62 -25.15
CA ILE A 104 -26.27 -10.63 -26.21
C ILE A 104 -25.66 -9.38 -25.61
N ARG A 105 -24.61 -8.87 -26.23
CA ARG A 105 -23.86 -7.66 -25.85
C ARG A 105 -23.85 -6.71 -27.05
N ALA A 106 -24.64 -5.66 -26.96
CA ALA A 106 -24.64 -4.58 -27.92
C ALA A 106 -23.72 -3.47 -27.45
N VAL A 107 -22.68 -3.16 -28.24
CA VAL A 107 -21.59 -2.23 -27.86
C VAL A 107 -21.53 -1.05 -28.84
N SER A 108 -21.18 0.13 -28.26
CA SER A 108 -20.87 1.31 -29.08
C SER A 108 -19.39 1.33 -29.49
N PRO A 109 -19.03 2.13 -30.53
CA PRO A 109 -17.63 2.29 -30.94
C PRO A 109 -16.69 2.64 -29.77
N GLY A 110 -15.47 2.10 -29.81
CA GLY A 110 -14.46 2.29 -28.78
C GLY A 110 -14.40 1.19 -27.71
N TYR A 111 -15.29 0.20 -27.76
CA TYR A 111 -15.24 -0.95 -26.84
C TYR A 111 -14.10 -1.92 -27.22
N PRO A 112 -13.36 -2.45 -26.23
CA PRO A 112 -13.35 -2.10 -24.82
C PRO A 112 -12.44 -0.89 -24.54
N LEU A 113 -12.77 -0.07 -23.52
CA LEU A 113 -11.95 1.08 -23.12
C LEU A 113 -10.66 0.66 -22.39
N ARG A 114 -10.69 -0.51 -21.74
CA ARG A 114 -9.53 -1.11 -21.07
C ARG A 114 -9.50 -2.61 -21.35
N GLY A 115 -8.29 -3.18 -21.33
CA GLY A 115 -8.11 -4.58 -21.70
C GLY A 115 -8.03 -4.80 -23.20
N GLU A 116 -8.06 -6.06 -23.61
CA GLU A 116 -7.89 -6.48 -25.00
C GLU A 116 -8.98 -7.48 -25.37
N LEU A 117 -9.67 -7.23 -26.47
CA LEU A 117 -10.59 -8.18 -27.08
C LEU A 117 -9.79 -9.09 -28.02
N LYS A 118 -9.73 -10.38 -27.71
CA LYS A 118 -8.97 -11.35 -28.49
C LYS A 118 -9.88 -12.20 -29.32
N MET A 119 -9.53 -12.33 -30.60
CA MET A 119 -10.28 -13.03 -31.64
C MET A 119 -9.52 -14.26 -32.11
N MET A 120 -10.22 -15.23 -32.69
CA MET A 120 -9.64 -16.39 -33.36
C MET A 120 -10.34 -16.67 -34.70
N ASP A 121 -9.60 -17.23 -35.64
CA ASP A 121 -10.15 -17.58 -36.97
C ASP A 121 -10.77 -18.97 -37.03
N ARG A 122 -10.40 -19.87 -36.14
CA ARG A 122 -10.90 -21.26 -36.11
C ARG A 122 -11.05 -21.74 -34.67
N PRO A 123 -12.10 -22.49 -34.36
CA PRO A 123 -12.21 -23.17 -33.09
C PRO A 123 -11.04 -24.15 -32.96
N ASN A 124 -10.32 -24.07 -31.84
CA ASN A 124 -9.16 -24.95 -31.62
C ASN A 124 -9.28 -25.62 -30.27
N GLU A 125 -9.30 -26.97 -30.24
CA GLU A 125 -9.29 -27.75 -28.97
C GLU A 125 -8.05 -27.52 -28.11
N ASN A 126 -6.98 -26.92 -28.69
CA ASN A 126 -5.78 -26.49 -28.00
C ASN A 126 -5.51 -25.03 -28.38
N ALA A 127 -6.16 -24.08 -27.70
CA ALA A 127 -5.87 -22.67 -27.86
C ALA A 127 -4.42 -22.36 -27.43
N THR A 128 -3.48 -22.59 -28.32
CA THR A 128 -2.12 -22.06 -28.25
C THR A 128 -2.18 -20.59 -28.60
N GLU A 129 -1.42 -19.75 -27.89
CA GLU A 129 -1.38 -18.28 -28.08
C GLU A 129 -1.06 -17.84 -29.54
N GLU A 130 -0.63 -18.74 -30.39
CA GLU A 130 -0.23 -18.48 -31.78
C GLU A 130 -1.38 -18.19 -32.76
N ASN A 131 -2.64 -18.53 -32.41
CA ASN A 131 -3.79 -18.36 -33.31
C ASN A 131 -4.80 -17.30 -32.84
N VAL A 132 -4.39 -16.44 -31.92
CA VAL A 132 -5.23 -15.41 -31.31
C VAL A 132 -4.69 -14.04 -31.71
N TYR A 133 -5.53 -13.19 -32.30
CA TYR A 133 -5.17 -11.82 -32.67
C TYR A 133 -6.05 -10.80 -31.92
N LEU A 134 -5.62 -9.55 -31.90
CA LEU A 134 -6.39 -8.46 -31.30
C LEU A 134 -7.50 -8.00 -32.26
N ALA A 135 -8.69 -7.75 -31.71
CA ALA A 135 -9.79 -7.18 -32.48
C ALA A 135 -9.50 -5.71 -32.87
N GLU A 136 -9.73 -5.36 -34.11
CA GLU A 136 -9.71 -3.97 -34.57
C GLU A 136 -11.14 -3.41 -34.51
N GLY A 137 -11.55 -2.85 -33.33
CA GLY A 137 -12.85 -2.22 -33.16
C GLY A 137 -13.96 -3.15 -32.67
N ILE A 138 -15.18 -2.95 -33.19
CA ILE A 138 -16.42 -3.65 -32.86
C ILE A 138 -17.04 -4.27 -34.12
N PRO A 139 -18.04 -5.18 -34.02
CA PRO A 139 -18.74 -5.69 -35.19
C PRO A 139 -19.29 -4.56 -36.05
N ALA A 140 -19.12 -4.68 -37.36
CA ALA A 140 -19.79 -3.78 -38.32
C ALA A 140 -21.30 -3.98 -38.28
N GLN A 141 -22.06 -2.98 -38.68
CA GLN A 141 -23.53 -3.11 -38.79
C GLN A 141 -23.94 -4.33 -39.64
N GLY A 142 -24.96 -5.05 -39.14
CA GLY A 142 -25.44 -6.30 -39.78
C GLY A 142 -24.53 -7.52 -39.55
N THR A 143 -23.45 -7.37 -38.73
CA THR A 143 -22.53 -8.47 -38.40
C THR A 143 -22.44 -8.73 -36.90
N ILE A 144 -22.08 -9.95 -36.58
CA ILE A 144 -21.90 -10.39 -35.17
C ILE A 144 -20.61 -11.15 -34.98
N TRP A 145 -20.07 -11.04 -33.76
CA TRP A 145 -18.97 -11.87 -33.26
C TRP A 145 -19.52 -12.79 -32.19
N ILE A 146 -19.18 -14.06 -32.24
CA ILE A 146 -19.71 -15.09 -31.34
C ILE A 146 -18.58 -15.79 -30.64
N ASP A 147 -18.87 -16.35 -29.47
CA ASP A 147 -17.91 -17.21 -28.79
C ASP A 147 -17.93 -18.64 -29.39
N GLU A 148 -16.92 -19.43 -29.04
CA GLU A 148 -16.77 -20.80 -29.51
C GLU A 148 -17.94 -21.69 -29.05
N LYS A 149 -18.52 -21.45 -27.88
CA LYS A 149 -19.66 -22.22 -27.36
C LYS A 149 -20.92 -22.01 -28.24
N LEU A 150 -21.15 -20.78 -28.69
CA LEU A 150 -22.29 -20.48 -29.54
C LEU A 150 -22.07 -21.06 -30.94
N LEU A 151 -20.84 -20.98 -31.45
CA LEU A 151 -20.47 -21.54 -32.74
C LEU A 151 -20.72 -23.06 -32.79
N LEU A 152 -20.24 -23.80 -31.80
CA LEU A 152 -20.40 -25.24 -31.68
C LEU A 152 -21.84 -25.65 -31.37
N GLY A 153 -22.53 -24.91 -30.51
CA GLY A 153 -23.89 -25.21 -30.07
C GLY A 153 -24.94 -25.03 -31.20
N LEU A 154 -24.77 -24.03 -32.02
CA LEU A 154 -25.64 -23.79 -33.22
C LEU A 154 -25.13 -24.49 -34.49
N LYS A 155 -24.00 -25.20 -34.41
CA LYS A 155 -23.35 -25.84 -35.59
C LYS A 155 -23.20 -24.86 -36.75
N THR A 156 -22.72 -23.67 -36.45
CA THR A 156 -22.54 -22.59 -37.44
C THR A 156 -21.07 -22.41 -37.80
N ALA A 157 -20.81 -21.66 -38.88
CA ALA A 157 -19.47 -21.32 -39.34
C ALA A 157 -19.36 -19.82 -39.68
N LEU A 158 -18.12 -19.33 -39.80
CA LEU A 158 -17.88 -17.96 -40.25
C LEU A 158 -18.51 -17.71 -41.63
N GLY A 159 -19.14 -16.56 -41.81
CA GLY A 159 -19.85 -16.17 -43.02
C GLY A 159 -21.31 -16.63 -43.08
N GLU A 160 -21.77 -17.46 -42.17
CA GLU A 160 -23.16 -17.88 -42.09
C GLU A 160 -24.06 -16.89 -41.38
N LYS A 161 -25.34 -16.94 -41.62
CA LYS A 161 -26.35 -16.08 -41.00
C LYS A 161 -26.95 -16.75 -39.77
N LEU A 162 -27.14 -15.97 -38.73
CA LEU A 162 -27.89 -16.34 -37.55
C LEU A 162 -29.07 -15.38 -37.34
N GLU A 163 -30.16 -15.91 -36.84
CA GLU A 163 -31.35 -15.15 -36.47
C GLU A 163 -31.19 -14.64 -35.01
N VAL A 164 -31.19 -13.32 -34.85
CA VAL A 164 -31.10 -12.62 -33.56
C VAL A 164 -32.36 -11.77 -33.41
N GLY A 165 -33.34 -12.31 -32.68
CA GLY A 165 -34.69 -11.74 -32.70
C GLY A 165 -35.35 -11.90 -34.07
N ILE A 166 -35.71 -10.80 -34.71
CA ILE A 166 -36.28 -10.82 -36.08
C ILE A 166 -35.24 -10.47 -37.17
N ALA A 167 -34.01 -10.12 -36.77
CA ALA A 167 -32.96 -9.73 -37.70
C ALA A 167 -32.05 -10.91 -38.04
N GLU A 168 -31.64 -10.99 -39.32
CA GLU A 168 -30.59 -11.91 -39.77
C GLU A 168 -29.22 -11.22 -39.73
N MET A 169 -28.26 -11.77 -39.04
CA MET A 169 -26.91 -11.21 -38.90
C MET A 169 -25.83 -12.20 -39.33
N ILE A 170 -24.75 -11.70 -39.93
CA ILE A 170 -23.66 -12.52 -40.45
C ILE A 170 -22.57 -12.70 -39.38
N VAL A 171 -22.16 -13.93 -39.13
CA VAL A 171 -21.05 -14.27 -38.25
C VAL A 171 -19.72 -13.95 -38.95
N THR A 172 -19.00 -12.94 -38.47
CA THR A 172 -17.72 -12.51 -39.08
C THR A 172 -16.48 -12.94 -38.34
N SER A 173 -16.56 -13.15 -37.03
CA SER A 173 -15.40 -13.50 -36.22
C SER A 173 -15.78 -14.29 -34.97
N ILE A 174 -14.80 -15.00 -34.40
CA ILE A 174 -14.96 -15.75 -33.16
C ILE A 174 -14.20 -15.04 -32.02
N VAL A 175 -14.88 -14.76 -30.92
CA VAL A 175 -14.31 -14.16 -29.75
C VAL A 175 -13.62 -15.24 -28.91
N ALA A 176 -12.29 -15.13 -28.77
CA ALA A 176 -11.48 -16.04 -27.94
C ALA A 176 -11.47 -15.61 -26.47
N ARG A 177 -11.30 -14.32 -26.24
CA ARG A 177 -11.28 -13.75 -24.89
C ARG A 177 -11.77 -12.32 -24.90
N GLU A 178 -12.67 -12.02 -23.99
CA GLU A 178 -13.23 -10.70 -23.73
C GLU A 178 -12.78 -10.19 -22.37
N PRO A 179 -12.48 -8.88 -22.19
CA PRO A 179 -12.04 -8.34 -20.91
C PRO A 179 -13.07 -8.53 -19.79
N ASP A 180 -14.36 -8.34 -20.07
CA ASP A 180 -15.45 -8.43 -19.07
C ASP A 180 -15.80 -9.90 -18.73
N HIS A 181 -14.91 -10.55 -17.99
CA HIS A 181 -15.22 -11.82 -17.31
C HIS A 181 -15.83 -11.52 -15.93
N SER A 182 -17.07 -11.06 -15.89
CA SER A 182 -17.80 -11.00 -14.63
C SER A 182 -17.95 -12.41 -14.06
N VAL A 183 -17.35 -12.64 -12.88
CA VAL A 183 -17.37 -13.92 -12.17
C VAL A 183 -18.73 -14.07 -11.48
N GLY A 184 -19.78 -14.29 -12.28
CA GLY A 184 -21.08 -14.72 -11.77
C GLY A 184 -21.42 -16.08 -12.34
N PHE A 185 -21.99 -16.96 -11.54
CA PHE A 185 -22.48 -18.28 -12.00
C PHE A 185 -23.44 -18.20 -13.20
N ILE A 186 -23.98 -17.01 -13.49
CA ILE A 186 -24.90 -16.73 -14.61
C ILE A 186 -24.15 -16.54 -15.93
N ASN A 187 -22.84 -16.27 -15.92
CA ASN A 187 -22.03 -15.92 -17.09
C ASN A 187 -21.30 -17.11 -17.74
N MET A 188 -21.75 -18.34 -17.51
CA MET A 188 -21.22 -19.52 -18.21
C MET A 188 -21.89 -19.77 -19.57
N GLY A 189 -22.88 -18.96 -19.95
CA GLY A 189 -23.62 -19.11 -21.23
C GLY A 189 -22.79 -18.65 -22.44
N PRO A 190 -23.18 -19.10 -23.62
CA PRO A 190 -22.65 -18.59 -24.90
C PRO A 190 -22.84 -17.08 -25.02
N ARG A 191 -21.96 -16.42 -25.76
CA ARG A 191 -21.97 -14.96 -25.94
C ARG A 191 -22.00 -14.54 -27.39
N LEU A 192 -22.67 -13.42 -27.62
CA LEU A 192 -22.78 -12.78 -28.91
C LEU A 192 -22.52 -11.28 -28.76
N LEU A 193 -21.56 -10.75 -29.49
CA LEU A 193 -21.24 -9.32 -29.57
C LEU A 193 -21.81 -8.75 -30.88
N MET A 194 -22.52 -7.62 -30.77
CA MET A 194 -23.12 -6.92 -31.90
C MET A 194 -22.94 -5.41 -31.80
N ASN A 195 -23.15 -4.70 -32.89
CA ASN A 195 -23.20 -3.25 -32.89
C ASN A 195 -24.47 -2.75 -32.20
N ILE A 196 -24.36 -1.71 -31.35
CA ILE A 196 -25.50 -1.13 -30.63
C ILE A 196 -26.56 -0.55 -31.60
N GLU A 197 -26.16 -0.10 -32.77
CA GLU A 197 -27.06 0.47 -33.78
C GLU A 197 -27.99 -0.57 -34.36
N ASP A 198 -27.57 -1.85 -34.45
CA ASP A 198 -28.40 -2.95 -34.98
C ASP A 198 -29.44 -3.42 -33.95
N LEU A 199 -29.33 -3.01 -32.69
CA LEU A 199 -30.18 -3.50 -31.61
C LEU A 199 -31.66 -3.22 -31.83
N ALA A 200 -31.99 -2.06 -32.40
CA ALA A 200 -33.37 -1.68 -32.69
C ALA A 200 -34.04 -2.63 -33.74
N GLU A 201 -33.28 -3.09 -34.71
CA GLU A 201 -33.76 -3.98 -35.78
C GLU A 201 -34.08 -5.38 -35.24
N THR A 202 -33.44 -5.83 -34.17
CA THR A 202 -33.70 -7.14 -33.57
C THR A 202 -35.04 -7.24 -32.86
N GLN A 203 -35.64 -6.12 -32.45
CA GLN A 203 -36.86 -6.03 -31.62
C GLN A 203 -36.81 -6.88 -30.32
N LEU A 204 -35.63 -7.17 -29.81
CA LEU A 204 -35.44 -8.01 -28.62
C LEU A 204 -35.75 -7.28 -27.31
N ILE A 205 -35.60 -5.95 -27.29
CA ILE A 205 -35.91 -5.15 -26.10
C ILE A 205 -37.37 -4.76 -26.10
N GLN A 206 -38.15 -5.40 -25.24
CA GLN A 206 -39.58 -5.15 -25.04
C GLN A 206 -39.85 -4.72 -23.60
N PRO A 207 -41.00 -4.09 -23.30
CA PRO A 207 -41.41 -3.81 -21.94
C PRO A 207 -41.41 -5.10 -21.09
N GLY A 208 -40.61 -5.11 -20.01
CA GLY A 208 -40.45 -6.28 -19.15
C GLY A 208 -39.23 -7.15 -19.47
N SER A 209 -38.49 -6.86 -20.55
CA SER A 209 -37.20 -7.53 -20.81
C SER A 209 -36.19 -7.27 -19.72
N ARG A 210 -35.43 -8.31 -19.35
CA ARG A 210 -34.33 -8.22 -18.39
C ARG A 210 -33.09 -7.65 -19.05
N VAL A 211 -32.98 -6.33 -19.12
CA VAL A 211 -31.89 -5.62 -19.79
C VAL A 211 -31.01 -4.93 -18.74
N THR A 212 -29.71 -5.01 -18.95
CA THR A 212 -28.73 -4.28 -18.17
C THR A 212 -28.04 -3.26 -19.06
N TYR A 213 -28.19 -1.99 -18.73
CA TYR A 213 -27.53 -0.87 -19.38
C TYR A 213 -26.26 -0.52 -18.64
N GLN A 214 -25.16 -0.34 -19.34
CA GLN A 214 -23.88 0.02 -18.77
C GLN A 214 -23.26 1.19 -19.53
N LEU A 215 -22.78 2.18 -18.79
CA LEU A 215 -21.92 3.24 -19.29
C LEU A 215 -20.51 2.97 -18.76
N LEU A 216 -19.62 2.57 -19.64
CA LEU A 216 -18.21 2.37 -19.39
C LEU A 216 -17.51 3.70 -19.53
N VAL A 217 -16.64 4.02 -18.57
CA VAL A 217 -15.92 5.29 -18.52
C VAL A 217 -14.44 5.04 -18.27
N ALA A 218 -13.58 5.72 -19.04
CA ALA A 218 -12.14 5.62 -18.88
C ALA A 218 -11.45 6.98 -19.04
N GLY A 219 -10.34 7.19 -18.33
CA GLY A 219 -9.57 8.42 -18.42
C GLY A 219 -8.52 8.56 -17.31
N LYS A 220 -8.17 9.78 -16.98
CA LYS A 220 -7.25 10.07 -15.88
C LYS A 220 -7.95 9.79 -14.53
N GLU A 221 -7.22 9.24 -13.58
CA GLU A 221 -7.74 8.86 -12.26
C GLU A 221 -8.43 10.04 -11.53
N SER A 222 -7.89 11.26 -11.67
CA SER A 222 -8.50 12.48 -11.11
C SER A 222 -9.89 12.73 -11.65
N ASP A 223 -10.05 12.61 -12.97
CA ASP A 223 -11.25 12.96 -13.70
C ASP A 223 -12.32 11.88 -13.53
N VAL A 224 -11.90 10.60 -13.52
CA VAL A 224 -12.76 9.45 -13.17
C VAL A 224 -13.28 9.56 -11.74
N THR A 225 -12.42 9.96 -10.78
CA THR A 225 -12.83 10.17 -9.39
C THR A 225 -13.84 11.31 -9.28
N GLN A 226 -13.60 12.43 -9.98
CA GLN A 226 -14.52 13.57 -10.02
C GLN A 226 -15.87 13.17 -10.63
N PHE A 227 -15.87 12.38 -11.69
CA PHE A 227 -17.10 11.84 -12.29
C PHE A 227 -17.85 10.92 -11.33
N ARG A 228 -17.15 10.03 -10.63
CA ARG A 228 -17.72 9.14 -9.61
C ARG A 228 -18.43 9.94 -8.52
N ASP A 229 -17.73 10.93 -7.94
CA ASP A 229 -18.27 11.76 -6.85
C ASP A 229 -19.48 12.57 -7.30
N TRP A 230 -19.53 12.99 -8.57
CA TRP A 230 -20.66 13.69 -9.16
C TRP A 230 -21.86 12.77 -9.44
N VAL A 231 -21.61 11.54 -9.88
CA VAL A 231 -22.68 10.56 -10.22
C VAL A 231 -23.28 9.94 -8.98
N GLN A 232 -22.46 9.60 -7.96
CA GLN A 232 -22.87 8.81 -6.81
C GLN A 232 -24.10 9.35 -6.07
N PRO A 233 -24.26 10.67 -5.80
CA PRO A 233 -25.46 11.22 -5.15
C PRO A 233 -26.69 11.28 -6.07
N LYS A 234 -26.53 11.04 -7.39
CA LYS A 234 -27.60 11.10 -8.40
C LYS A 234 -28.14 9.74 -8.79
N LEU A 235 -27.53 8.66 -8.25
CA LEU A 235 -28.00 7.31 -8.51
C LEU A 235 -29.37 7.10 -7.91
N VAL A 236 -30.26 6.47 -8.71
CA VAL A 236 -31.58 6.04 -8.25
C VAL A 236 -31.60 4.52 -8.06
N GLN A 237 -32.69 4.02 -7.48
CA GLN A 237 -32.85 2.59 -7.25
C GLN A 237 -32.73 1.80 -8.57
N GLY A 238 -31.93 0.74 -8.56
CA GLY A 238 -31.59 -0.05 -9.76
C GLY A 238 -30.32 0.41 -10.46
N GLN A 239 -29.74 1.54 -10.03
CA GLN A 239 -28.46 2.03 -10.55
C GLN A 239 -27.34 1.82 -9.56
N ARG A 240 -26.15 1.48 -10.03
CA ARG A 240 -24.93 1.33 -9.22
C ARG A 240 -23.71 1.76 -10.00
N VAL A 241 -22.72 2.23 -9.30
CA VAL A 241 -21.39 2.53 -9.84
C VAL A 241 -20.43 1.46 -9.34
N GLU A 242 -19.79 0.80 -10.26
CA GLU A 242 -18.77 -0.21 -10.01
C GLU A 242 -17.43 0.33 -10.50
N GLY A 243 -16.49 0.44 -9.60
CA GLY A 243 -15.12 0.84 -9.93
C GLY A 243 -14.14 -0.30 -9.66
N ILE A 244 -12.87 -0.01 -9.89
CA ILE A 244 -11.73 -0.89 -9.67
C ILE A 244 -11.81 -1.59 -8.29
N ARG A 245 -12.23 -0.83 -7.27
CA ARG A 245 -12.26 -1.32 -5.87
C ARG A 245 -13.42 -2.27 -5.57
N ASP A 246 -14.42 -2.31 -6.42
CA ASP A 246 -15.67 -3.05 -6.19
C ASP A 246 -15.72 -4.38 -6.96
N ALA A 247 -14.81 -4.57 -7.94
CA ALA A 247 -14.83 -5.72 -8.84
C ALA A 247 -14.57 -7.09 -8.15
N ARG A 248 -13.79 -7.11 -7.05
CA ARG A 248 -13.49 -8.36 -6.29
C ARG A 248 -13.35 -8.10 -4.79
N PRO A 249 -14.46 -7.95 -4.06
CA PRO A 249 -14.45 -7.61 -2.63
C PRO A 249 -13.75 -8.66 -1.76
N GLU A 250 -13.79 -9.96 -2.14
CA GLU A 250 -13.15 -11.02 -1.37
C GLU A 250 -11.63 -10.95 -1.45
N ILE A 251 -11.07 -10.74 -2.65
CA ILE A 251 -9.62 -10.61 -2.85
C ILE A 251 -9.12 -9.35 -2.16
N ARG A 252 -9.84 -8.24 -2.31
CA ARG A 252 -9.54 -7.00 -1.63
C ARG A 252 -9.50 -7.17 -0.12
N ALA A 253 -10.52 -7.81 0.49
CA ALA A 253 -10.57 -8.03 1.93
C ALA A 253 -9.46 -8.97 2.44
N ALA A 254 -9.01 -9.92 1.63
CA ALA A 254 -7.87 -10.78 1.96
C ALA A 254 -6.57 -9.98 1.92
N LEU A 255 -6.40 -9.14 0.91
CA LEU A 255 -5.22 -8.30 0.73
C LEU A 255 -5.11 -7.23 1.82
N GLU A 256 -6.20 -6.52 2.12
CA GLU A 256 -6.23 -5.53 3.22
C GLU A 256 -5.86 -6.17 4.57
N ARG A 257 -6.26 -7.44 4.79
CA ARG A 257 -5.85 -8.19 5.98
C ARG A 257 -4.37 -8.51 5.97
N ALA A 258 -3.82 -8.95 4.84
CA ALA A 258 -2.40 -9.25 4.69
C ALA A 258 -1.54 -7.98 4.86
N GLU A 259 -1.95 -6.87 4.26
CA GLU A 259 -1.30 -5.57 4.40
C GLU A 259 -1.29 -5.10 5.87
N LYS A 260 -2.43 -5.19 6.57
CA LYS A 260 -2.51 -4.88 8.00
C LYS A 260 -1.60 -5.76 8.84
N PHE A 261 -1.51 -7.04 8.53
CA PHE A 261 -0.61 -7.96 9.24
C PHE A 261 0.86 -7.60 9.01
N LEU A 262 1.26 -7.34 7.76
CA LEU A 262 2.62 -6.93 7.42
C LEU A 262 2.98 -5.57 8.03
N SER A 263 2.04 -4.62 8.02
CA SER A 263 2.21 -3.31 8.67
C SER A 263 2.42 -3.44 10.18
N LEU A 264 1.65 -4.31 10.86
CA LEU A 264 1.87 -4.59 12.28
C LEU A 264 3.26 -5.20 12.53
N ALA A 265 3.73 -6.12 11.70
CA ALA A 265 5.07 -6.68 11.81
C ALA A 265 6.17 -5.62 11.60
N ALA A 266 5.97 -4.71 10.63
CA ALA A 266 6.88 -3.57 10.42
C ALA A 266 6.89 -2.63 11.65
N LEU A 267 5.74 -2.38 12.27
CA LEU A 267 5.65 -1.56 13.49
C LEU A 267 6.44 -2.13 14.65
N VAL A 268 6.46 -3.46 14.82
CA VAL A 268 7.32 -4.11 15.86
C VAL A 268 8.79 -3.79 15.61
N SER A 269 9.25 -3.88 14.36
CA SER A 269 10.63 -3.50 13.99
C SER A 269 10.93 -2.04 14.31
N VAL A 270 9.96 -1.14 14.10
CA VAL A 270 10.09 0.29 14.45
C VAL A 270 10.26 0.50 15.95
N ILE A 271 9.55 -0.26 16.79
CA ILE A 271 9.66 -0.15 18.25
C ILE A 271 11.06 -0.56 18.73
N VAL A 272 11.55 -1.70 18.23
CA VAL A 272 12.90 -2.17 18.57
C VAL A 272 13.94 -1.14 18.12
N ALA A 273 13.79 -0.62 16.90
CA ALA A 273 14.65 0.43 16.39
C ALA A 273 14.54 1.73 17.20
N ALA A 274 13.34 2.15 17.60
CA ALA A 274 13.12 3.31 18.45
C ALA A 274 13.86 3.19 19.79
N ALA A 275 13.81 2.02 20.42
CA ALA A 275 14.59 1.74 21.64
C ALA A 275 16.10 1.84 21.38
N ALA A 276 16.58 1.27 20.28
CA ALA A 276 17.99 1.35 19.90
C ALA A 276 18.43 2.79 19.57
N ILE A 277 17.58 3.57 18.88
CA ILE A 277 17.80 4.99 18.59
C ILE A 277 17.86 5.80 19.89
N ALA A 278 16.93 5.59 20.81
CA ALA A 278 16.89 6.28 22.10
C ALA A 278 18.16 6.03 22.92
N LEU A 279 18.61 4.78 23.03
CA LEU A 279 19.82 4.40 23.74
C LEU A 279 21.09 4.95 23.08
N SER A 280 21.16 4.86 21.74
CA SER A 280 22.32 5.32 20.97
C SER A 280 22.42 6.85 20.95
N SER A 281 21.30 7.55 20.78
CA SER A 281 21.23 9.00 20.82
C SER A 281 21.67 9.54 22.20
N ARG A 282 21.22 8.91 23.28
CA ARG A 282 21.66 9.27 24.63
C ARG A 282 23.18 9.11 24.79
N ARG A 283 23.76 8.02 24.33
CA ARG A 283 25.22 7.79 24.35
C ARG A 283 25.97 8.81 23.52
N PHE A 284 25.47 9.08 22.30
CA PHE A 284 26.05 10.07 21.40
C PHE A 284 26.11 11.44 22.06
N ILE A 285 25.01 11.93 22.63
CA ILE A 285 24.96 13.25 23.27
C ILE A 285 25.83 13.31 24.52
N GLN A 286 25.84 12.25 25.36
CA GLN A 286 26.68 12.19 26.54
C GLN A 286 28.17 12.34 26.20
N ARG A 287 28.65 11.75 25.11
CA ARG A 287 30.05 11.88 24.65
C ARG A 287 30.38 13.29 24.14
N HIS A 288 29.41 14.00 23.61
CA HIS A 288 29.60 15.35 23.07
C HIS A 288 29.43 16.45 24.11
N LEU A 289 29.01 16.13 25.36
CA LEU A 289 28.83 17.13 26.42
C LEU A 289 30.11 17.92 26.73
N ASP A 290 31.23 17.23 26.80
CA ASP A 290 32.54 17.87 27.13
C ASP A 290 32.97 18.80 25.97
N GLY A 291 32.80 18.39 24.71
CA GLY A 291 33.04 19.22 23.56
C GLY A 291 32.15 20.47 23.50
N CYS A 292 30.87 20.32 23.87
CA CYS A 292 29.93 21.42 23.99
C CYS A 292 30.36 22.43 25.08
N ALA A 293 30.82 21.92 26.23
CA ALA A 293 31.32 22.76 27.33
C ALA A 293 32.53 23.58 26.87
N VAL A 294 33.50 22.99 26.16
CA VAL A 294 34.64 23.68 25.57
C VAL A 294 34.20 24.76 24.57
N MET A 295 33.29 24.45 23.66
CA MET A 295 32.76 25.43 22.69
C MET A 295 32.06 26.60 23.39
N ARG A 296 31.40 26.35 24.53
CA ARG A 296 30.80 27.42 25.34
C ARG A 296 31.85 28.30 26.02
N CYS A 297 32.93 27.73 26.53
CA CYS A 297 34.05 28.50 27.06
C CYS A 297 34.71 29.40 26.01
N LEU A 298 34.67 28.97 24.72
CA LEU A 298 35.14 29.74 23.57
C LEU A 298 34.11 30.77 23.05
N GLY A 299 32.95 30.94 23.73
CA GLY A 299 31.95 31.95 23.41
C GLY A 299 30.79 31.49 22.54
N ALA A 300 30.65 30.19 22.27
CA ALA A 300 29.50 29.70 21.50
C ALA A 300 28.20 29.85 22.29
N SER A 301 27.16 30.43 21.67
CA SER A 301 25.82 30.55 22.27
C SER A 301 25.11 29.19 22.39
N GLN A 302 24.15 29.09 23.34
CA GLN A 302 23.33 27.89 23.49
C GLN A 302 22.53 27.57 22.21
N THR A 303 22.00 28.59 21.57
CA THR A 303 21.24 28.48 20.33
C THR A 303 22.09 27.97 19.17
N THR A 304 23.34 28.47 19.06
CA THR A 304 24.28 28.01 18.02
C THR A 304 24.62 26.53 18.19
N LEU A 305 24.88 26.07 19.41
CA LEU A 305 25.16 24.66 19.69
C LEU A 305 23.95 23.78 19.41
N PHE A 306 22.77 24.19 19.87
CA PHE A 306 21.56 23.46 19.60
C PHE A 306 21.30 23.33 18.09
N SER A 307 21.36 24.43 17.34
CA SER A 307 21.17 24.44 15.90
C SER A 307 22.19 23.55 15.18
N LEU A 308 23.46 23.60 15.61
CA LEU A 308 24.51 22.78 15.01
C LEU A 308 24.21 21.28 15.13
N TYR A 309 23.87 20.80 16.33
CA TYR A 309 23.55 19.40 16.56
C TYR A 309 22.19 19.01 15.98
N PHE A 310 21.24 19.94 15.92
CA PHE A 310 19.97 19.72 15.24
C PHE A 310 20.16 19.49 13.74
N TYR A 311 20.91 20.37 13.04
CA TYR A 311 21.23 20.16 11.63
C TYR A 311 22.06 18.90 11.41
N HIS A 312 22.95 18.58 12.33
CA HIS A 312 23.73 17.33 12.30
C HIS A 312 22.81 16.10 12.32
N LEU A 313 21.84 16.04 13.23
CA LEU A 313 20.87 14.94 13.31
C LEU A 313 19.92 14.88 12.11
N VAL A 314 19.46 16.03 11.61
CA VAL A 314 18.60 16.06 10.41
C VAL A 314 19.35 15.54 9.19
N LEU A 315 20.55 16.01 8.94
CA LEU A 315 21.38 15.51 7.83
C LEU A 315 21.69 14.02 7.95
N PHE A 316 22.03 13.58 9.16
CA PHE A 316 22.25 12.17 9.43
C PHE A 316 20.98 11.34 9.19
N GLY A 317 19.84 11.82 9.68
CA GLY A 317 18.53 11.17 9.48
C GLY A 317 18.16 11.03 8.02
N LEU A 318 18.34 12.10 7.24
CA LEU A 318 18.09 12.07 5.79
C LEU A 318 18.96 11.04 5.08
N VAL A 319 20.28 11.03 5.35
CA VAL A 319 21.19 10.07 4.72
C VAL A 319 20.85 8.63 5.12
N ALA A 320 20.66 8.36 6.40
CA ALA A 320 20.35 7.02 6.89
C ALA A 320 18.96 6.53 6.40
N SER A 321 17.94 7.41 6.37
CA SER A 321 16.62 7.08 5.85
C SER A 321 16.65 6.82 4.35
N THR A 322 17.41 7.59 3.57
CA THR A 322 17.59 7.32 2.13
C THR A 322 18.21 5.94 1.89
N ILE A 323 19.25 5.60 2.65
CA ILE A 323 19.85 4.25 2.57
C ILE A 323 18.82 3.19 2.96
N GLY A 324 18.03 3.42 4.01
CA GLY A 324 16.94 2.54 4.43
C GLY A 324 15.88 2.34 3.33
N CYS A 325 15.46 3.42 2.65
CA CYS A 325 14.52 3.35 1.54
C CYS A 325 15.09 2.53 0.36
N VAL A 326 16.36 2.72 0.01
CA VAL A 326 17.00 1.95 -1.06
C VAL A 326 17.08 0.46 -0.70
N LEU A 327 17.46 0.13 0.53
CA LEU A 327 17.47 -1.24 1.00
C LEU A 327 16.06 -1.85 1.06
N GLY A 328 15.06 -1.06 1.45
CA GLY A 328 13.65 -1.46 1.42
C GLY A 328 13.17 -1.78 0.01
N LEU A 329 13.56 -0.96 -0.96
CA LEU A 329 13.25 -1.19 -2.37
C LEU A 329 13.92 -2.47 -2.91
N ILE A 330 15.18 -2.73 -2.54
CA ILE A 330 15.89 -3.97 -2.92
C ILE A 330 15.23 -5.19 -2.26
N ALA A 331 14.90 -5.10 -0.98
CA ALA A 331 14.26 -6.19 -0.25
C ALA A 331 12.87 -6.54 -0.81
N GLN A 332 12.07 -5.54 -1.16
CA GLN A 332 10.77 -5.78 -1.78
C GLN A 332 10.88 -6.37 -3.18
N GLU A 333 11.92 -5.99 -3.97
CA GLU A 333 12.16 -6.58 -5.29
C GLU A 333 12.46 -8.07 -5.18
N PHE A 334 13.27 -8.43 -4.20
CA PHE A 334 13.54 -9.84 -3.90
C PHE A 334 12.26 -10.61 -3.52
N LEU A 335 11.41 -10.01 -2.66
CA LEU A 335 10.13 -10.58 -2.24
C LEU A 335 9.16 -10.71 -3.43
N SER A 336 9.10 -9.69 -4.27
CA SER A 336 8.26 -9.66 -5.47
C SER A 336 8.64 -10.74 -6.48
N ASN A 337 9.93 -10.91 -6.75
CA ASN A 337 10.43 -11.94 -7.68
C ASN A 337 10.14 -13.36 -7.15
N TRP A 338 10.27 -13.56 -5.85
CA TRP A 338 9.93 -14.85 -5.23
C TRP A 338 8.43 -15.16 -5.34
N MET A 339 7.57 -14.14 -5.20
CA MET A 339 6.13 -14.30 -5.39
C MET A 339 5.70 -14.40 -6.86
N ALA A 340 6.44 -13.80 -7.80
CA ALA A 340 6.12 -13.85 -9.22
C ALA A 340 6.14 -15.29 -9.77
N GLU A 341 7.01 -16.16 -9.22
CA GLU A 341 7.02 -17.59 -9.53
C GLU A 341 5.72 -18.31 -9.13
N LEU A 342 4.99 -17.79 -8.12
CA LEU A 342 3.73 -18.34 -7.64
C LEU A 342 2.49 -17.79 -8.36
N VAL A 343 2.55 -16.57 -8.89
CA VAL A 343 1.38 -15.82 -9.40
C VAL A 343 1.39 -15.69 -10.93
N ASN A 344 2.47 -16.05 -11.62
CA ASN A 344 2.65 -15.95 -13.09
C ASN A 344 2.35 -14.55 -13.67
N SER A 345 2.49 -13.49 -12.87
CA SER A 345 2.29 -12.11 -13.32
C SER A 345 3.41 -11.19 -12.81
N SER A 346 3.92 -10.33 -13.70
CA SER A 346 4.88 -9.30 -13.32
C SER A 346 4.16 -8.16 -12.59
N LEU A 347 4.58 -7.86 -11.36
CA LEU A 347 4.05 -6.71 -10.64
C LEU A 347 4.59 -5.39 -11.24
N PRO A 348 3.76 -4.34 -11.34
CA PRO A 348 4.18 -3.03 -11.83
C PRO A 348 5.24 -2.40 -10.91
N TRP A 349 5.96 -1.38 -11.42
CA TRP A 349 6.91 -0.62 -10.61
C TRP A 349 6.19 0.13 -9.49
N PRO A 350 6.77 0.20 -8.28
CA PRO A 350 6.15 0.90 -7.16
C PRO A 350 6.14 2.41 -7.39
N SER A 351 5.19 3.10 -6.80
CA SER A 351 5.14 4.56 -6.77
C SER A 351 6.25 5.15 -5.87
N ILE A 352 6.48 6.45 -5.97
CA ILE A 352 7.45 7.15 -5.11
C ILE A 352 6.91 7.43 -3.69
N VAL A 353 5.61 7.23 -3.48
CA VAL A 353 4.90 7.57 -2.24
C VAL A 353 5.48 6.84 -1.02
N PRO A 354 5.71 5.50 -1.03
CA PRO A 354 6.30 4.79 0.11
C PRO A 354 7.72 5.27 0.44
N ALA A 355 8.50 5.74 -0.55
CA ALA A 355 9.84 6.28 -0.31
C ALA A 355 9.79 7.60 0.47
N ILE A 356 8.91 8.53 0.05
CA ILE A 356 8.72 9.82 0.73
C ILE A 356 8.23 9.57 2.16
N TYR A 357 7.28 8.65 2.31
CA TYR A 357 6.71 8.27 3.60
C TYR A 357 7.78 7.72 4.55
N GLY A 358 8.57 6.75 4.09
CA GLY A 358 9.66 6.16 4.88
C GLY A 358 10.74 7.17 5.26
N LEU A 359 11.07 8.11 4.37
CA LEU A 359 12.03 9.18 4.65
C LEU A 359 11.53 10.12 5.75
N ILE A 360 10.27 10.55 5.67
CA ILE A 360 9.64 11.39 6.70
C ILE A 360 9.60 10.64 8.03
N MET A 361 9.12 9.39 8.03
CA MET A 361 9.04 8.55 9.22
C MET A 361 10.39 8.36 9.91
N GLY A 362 11.44 8.09 9.14
CA GLY A 362 12.79 7.91 9.67
C GLY A 362 13.33 9.18 10.32
N VAL A 363 13.15 10.34 9.69
CA VAL A 363 13.59 11.63 10.26
C VAL A 363 12.77 11.97 11.51
N VAL A 364 11.45 11.77 11.50
CA VAL A 364 10.57 12.03 12.66
C VAL A 364 10.91 11.09 13.81
N LEU A 365 11.14 9.81 13.54
CA LEU A 365 11.57 8.84 14.55
C LEU A 365 12.90 9.24 15.20
N LEU A 366 13.89 9.58 14.38
CA LEU A 366 15.19 10.03 14.87
C LEU A 366 15.06 11.28 15.74
N LEU A 367 14.36 12.30 15.25
CA LEU A 367 14.19 13.55 15.97
C LEU A 367 13.38 13.35 17.27
N GLY A 368 12.31 12.57 17.23
CA GLY A 368 11.47 12.27 18.39
C GLY A 368 12.25 11.72 19.57
N PHE A 369 13.18 10.80 19.30
CA PHE A 369 14.00 10.19 20.36
C PHE A 369 15.32 10.92 20.64
N SER A 370 15.84 11.73 19.70
CA SER A 370 17.09 12.44 19.86
C SER A 370 16.91 13.88 20.39
N LEU A 371 15.76 14.49 20.14
CA LEU A 371 15.47 15.87 20.56
C LEU A 371 15.51 16.05 22.09
N PRO A 372 14.92 15.17 22.91
CA PRO A 372 14.94 15.32 24.36
C PRO A 372 16.34 15.31 24.96
N PRO A 373 17.23 14.34 24.64
CA PRO A 373 18.61 14.42 25.09
C PRO A 373 19.35 15.65 24.53
N LEU A 374 19.02 16.10 23.31
CA LEU A 374 19.61 17.29 22.70
C LEU A 374 19.23 18.58 23.44
N LEU A 375 18.00 18.68 23.94
CA LEU A 375 17.57 19.82 24.76
C LEU A 375 18.39 19.96 26.04
N ASN A 376 18.90 18.86 26.59
CA ASN A 376 19.77 18.88 27.76
C ASN A 376 21.13 19.56 27.49
N LEU A 377 21.55 19.69 26.21
CA LEU A 377 22.74 20.45 25.84
C LEU A 377 22.59 21.95 26.12
N LYS A 378 21.35 22.48 26.08
CA LYS A 378 21.09 23.89 26.44
C LYS A 378 21.43 24.20 27.91
N SER A 379 21.32 23.23 28.80
CA SER A 379 21.54 23.42 30.25
C SER A 379 22.98 23.13 30.71
N VAL A 380 23.91 22.79 29.80
CA VAL A 380 25.29 22.47 30.15
C VAL A 380 26.04 23.74 30.62
N PRO A 381 26.46 23.83 31.92
CA PRO A 381 27.21 24.96 32.37
C PRO A 381 28.68 24.89 31.90
N ALA A 382 29.27 26.04 31.58
CA ALA A 382 30.69 26.13 31.19
C ALA A 382 31.64 25.57 32.28
N LEU A 383 31.23 25.65 33.56
CA LEU A 383 31.96 25.12 34.72
C LEU A 383 32.19 23.59 34.71
N ARG A 384 31.46 22.85 33.85
CA ARG A 384 31.64 21.40 33.69
C ARG A 384 33.05 21.00 33.20
N VAL A 385 33.74 21.89 32.51
CA VAL A 385 35.14 21.68 32.10
C VAL A 385 36.08 21.52 33.32
N ILE A 386 35.76 22.19 34.43
CA ILE A 386 36.58 22.21 35.65
C ILE A 386 36.11 21.14 36.66
N ARG A 387 34.81 20.90 36.77
CA ARG A 387 34.21 19.91 37.70
C ARG A 387 33.44 18.84 36.93
N ARG A 388 34.07 17.71 36.68
CA ARG A 388 33.47 16.52 36.03
C ARG A 388 32.37 15.84 36.87
N ASP A 389 32.37 16.03 38.18
CA ASP A 389 31.51 15.33 39.13
C ASP A 389 30.16 16.01 39.41
N MET A 390 29.80 17.08 38.69
CA MET A 390 28.44 17.62 38.79
C MET A 390 27.46 16.60 38.19
N GLY A 391 26.81 15.85 39.08
CA GLY A 391 25.94 14.72 38.81
C GLY A 391 24.87 15.02 37.76
N SER A 392 24.55 14.01 37.01
CA SER A 392 23.49 13.99 36.02
C SER A 392 22.18 14.55 36.59
N VAL A 393 21.65 15.58 35.96
CA VAL A 393 20.32 16.13 36.25
C VAL A 393 19.28 15.07 35.90
N ASN A 394 18.74 14.40 36.93
CA ASN A 394 17.93 13.19 36.76
C ASN A 394 16.43 13.43 36.55
N LEU A 395 15.90 14.65 36.70
CA LEU A 395 14.46 14.90 36.61
C LEU A 395 13.95 15.14 35.17
N HIS A 396 14.80 15.58 34.23
CA HIS A 396 14.40 15.85 32.85
C HIS A 396 14.43 14.61 31.92
N SER A 397 14.87 13.47 32.43
CA SER A 397 14.90 12.25 31.61
C SER A 397 13.51 11.66 31.40
N LEU A 398 12.59 11.78 32.36
CA LEU A 398 11.23 11.24 32.26
C LEU A 398 10.41 11.99 31.22
N THR A 399 10.49 13.32 31.20
CA THR A 399 9.79 14.18 30.21
C THR A 399 10.35 13.99 28.80
N GLY A 400 11.63 13.66 28.67
CA GLY A 400 12.25 13.35 27.40
C GLY A 400 11.74 12.05 26.78
N TYR A 401 11.63 11.00 27.57
CA TYR A 401 11.09 9.72 27.10
C TYR A 401 9.60 9.79 26.79
N SER A 402 8.82 10.58 27.55
CA SER A 402 7.39 10.77 27.26
C SER A 402 7.16 11.44 25.91
N LEU A 403 8.02 12.40 25.50
CA LEU A 403 7.94 13.01 24.20
C LEU A 403 8.23 12.00 23.07
N GLY A 404 9.27 11.17 23.20
CA GLY A 404 9.59 10.11 22.26
C GLY A 404 8.46 9.08 22.12
N LEU A 405 7.87 8.67 23.24
CA LEU A 405 6.71 7.78 23.25
C LEU A 405 5.47 8.42 22.61
N LEU A 406 5.25 9.72 22.85
CA LEU A 406 4.14 10.45 22.22
C LEU A 406 4.34 10.51 20.68
N VAL A 407 5.55 10.81 20.21
CA VAL A 407 5.86 10.78 18.78
C VAL A 407 5.63 9.39 18.19
N LEU A 408 6.06 8.34 18.90
CA LEU A 408 5.83 6.96 18.48
C LEU A 408 4.33 6.63 18.42
N ALA A 409 3.55 7.04 19.42
CA ALA A 409 2.10 6.85 19.44
C ALA A 409 1.41 7.57 18.28
N LEU A 410 1.82 8.81 17.99
CA LEU A 410 1.31 9.57 16.84
C LEU A 410 1.67 8.90 15.51
N LEU A 411 2.88 8.37 15.39
CA LEU A 411 3.30 7.62 14.20
C LEU A 411 2.47 6.34 14.02
N PHE A 412 2.13 5.64 15.10
CA PHE A 412 1.28 4.45 15.04
C PHE A 412 -0.15 4.76 14.62
N ILE A 413 -0.73 5.85 15.14
CA ILE A 413 -2.06 6.30 14.75
C ILE A 413 -2.08 6.69 13.27
N TRP A 414 -1.03 7.36 12.81
CA TRP A 414 -0.88 7.75 11.41
C TRP A 414 -0.74 6.55 10.49
N GLU A 415 0.11 5.56 10.83
CA GLU A 415 0.34 4.33 10.06
C GLU A 415 -0.90 3.43 10.02
N ALA A 416 -1.67 3.37 11.11
CA ALA A 416 -2.87 2.55 11.17
C ALA A 416 -4.00 3.04 10.25
N GLY A 417 -3.96 4.30 9.78
CA GLY A 417 -4.98 4.91 8.92
C GLY A 417 -6.38 5.02 9.53
N ASP A 418 -6.59 4.45 10.72
CA ASP A 418 -7.85 4.50 11.49
C ASP A 418 -7.52 4.81 12.96
N LEU A 419 -8.18 5.84 13.50
CA LEU A 419 -7.97 6.29 14.88
C LEU A 419 -8.27 5.18 15.90
N ARG A 420 -9.29 4.35 15.66
CA ARG A 420 -9.65 3.26 16.57
C ARG A 420 -8.60 2.16 16.57
N LEU A 421 -8.16 1.75 15.39
CA LEU A 421 -7.09 0.75 15.25
C LEU A 421 -5.77 1.28 15.83
N GLY A 422 -5.40 2.52 15.52
CA GLY A 422 -4.19 3.15 16.06
C GLY A 422 -4.19 3.22 17.59
N LEU A 423 -5.30 3.62 18.20
CA LEU A 423 -5.46 3.64 19.66
C LEU A 423 -5.39 2.23 20.28
N MET A 424 -6.01 1.22 19.66
CA MET A 424 -5.94 -0.17 20.14
C MET A 424 -4.49 -0.68 20.09
N VAL A 425 -3.77 -0.40 19.03
CA VAL A 425 -2.34 -0.76 18.89
C VAL A 425 -1.52 -0.06 19.97
N VAL A 426 -1.67 1.26 20.14
CA VAL A 426 -0.94 2.02 21.17
C VAL A 426 -1.23 1.49 22.57
N LEU A 427 -2.50 1.24 22.91
CA LEU A 427 -2.89 0.66 24.20
C LEU A 427 -2.36 -0.75 24.39
N GLY A 428 -2.38 -1.56 23.35
CA GLY A 428 -1.78 -2.90 23.35
C GLY A 428 -0.28 -2.86 23.64
N PHE A 429 0.46 -1.93 23.02
CA PHE A 429 1.88 -1.74 23.28
C PHE A 429 2.16 -1.20 24.67
N ILE A 430 1.38 -0.25 25.16
CA ILE A 430 1.50 0.23 26.56
C ILE A 430 1.27 -0.93 27.53
N GLY A 431 0.25 -1.75 27.28
CA GLY A 431 -0.04 -2.96 28.03
C GLY A 431 1.12 -3.96 27.99
N ALA A 432 1.66 -4.24 26.81
CA ALA A 432 2.81 -5.12 26.64
C ALA A 432 4.06 -4.60 27.38
N ILE A 433 4.37 -3.31 27.25
CA ILE A 433 5.48 -2.67 27.99
C ILE A 433 5.26 -2.81 29.50
N ALA A 434 4.05 -2.59 29.99
CA ALA A 434 3.72 -2.74 31.42
C ALA A 434 3.91 -4.19 31.89
N VAL A 435 3.43 -5.17 31.13
CA VAL A 435 3.56 -6.60 31.43
C VAL A 435 5.03 -7.02 31.43
N PHE A 436 5.79 -6.68 30.38
CA PHE A 436 7.22 -7.02 30.30
C PHE A 436 8.05 -6.29 31.37
N SER A 437 7.68 -5.07 31.73
CA SER A 437 8.31 -4.33 32.84
C SER A 437 8.06 -5.04 34.16
N LEU A 438 6.83 -5.48 34.41
CA LEU A 438 6.43 -6.22 35.59
C LEU A 438 7.17 -7.57 35.67
N LEU A 439 7.16 -8.32 34.57
CA LEU A 439 7.85 -9.61 34.47
C LEU A 439 9.36 -9.45 34.69
N GLY A 440 9.98 -8.44 34.05
CA GLY A 440 11.40 -8.13 34.24
C GLY A 440 11.74 -7.75 35.67
N TRP A 441 10.89 -6.93 36.32
CA TRP A 441 11.04 -6.58 37.74
C TRP A 441 10.90 -7.81 38.65
N LEU A 442 9.89 -8.64 38.39
CA LEU A 442 9.62 -9.86 39.15
C LEU A 442 10.78 -10.86 39.02
N LEU A 443 11.30 -11.03 37.79
CA LEU A 443 12.45 -11.88 37.53
C LEU A 443 13.71 -11.41 38.25
N ILE A 444 13.95 -10.09 38.29
CA ILE A 444 15.05 -9.49 39.07
C ILE A 444 14.85 -9.75 40.58
N GLN A 445 13.61 -9.62 41.09
CA GLN A 445 13.30 -9.92 42.49
C GLN A 445 13.53 -11.40 42.83
N LEU A 446 13.09 -12.32 41.98
CA LEU A 446 13.32 -13.76 42.12
C LEU A 446 14.80 -14.13 42.11
N LEU A 447 15.59 -13.51 41.20
CA LEU A 447 17.03 -13.69 41.16
C LEU A 447 17.73 -13.17 42.43
N LEU A 448 17.23 -12.06 43.00
CA LEU A 448 17.75 -11.52 44.25
C LEU A 448 17.40 -12.40 45.46
N LEU A 449 16.23 -13.04 45.43
CA LEU A 449 15.81 -14.00 46.47
C LEU A 449 16.67 -15.29 46.41
N ALA A 450 16.90 -15.81 45.19
CA ALA A 450 17.76 -16.98 44.97
C ALA A 450 19.22 -16.76 45.41
N ARG A 451 19.72 -15.50 45.36
CA ARG A 451 21.04 -15.13 45.83
C ARG A 451 21.24 -15.37 47.34
N ARG A 452 20.18 -15.36 48.14
CA ARG A 452 20.26 -15.58 49.60
C ARG A 452 20.76 -16.98 49.95
N HIS A 453 20.76 -17.91 49.00
CA HIS A 453 21.12 -19.32 49.24
C HIS A 453 22.43 -19.76 48.55
N ASN A 454 23.10 -18.95 47.72
CA ASN A 454 24.27 -19.41 46.97
C ASN A 454 25.40 -18.37 46.92
N THR A 455 26.59 -18.74 47.41
CA THR A 455 27.82 -17.91 47.50
C THR A 455 28.74 -18.05 46.29
N SER A 456 28.25 -18.45 45.12
CA SER A 456 29.08 -18.72 43.94
C SER A 456 29.33 -17.49 43.05
N ALA A 457 30.25 -17.60 42.09
CA ALA A 457 30.69 -16.56 41.12
C ALA A 457 29.57 -15.79 40.40
N TRP A 458 28.35 -16.35 40.31
CA TRP A 458 27.13 -15.71 39.79
C TRP A 458 26.73 -14.44 40.58
N GLY A 459 27.18 -14.29 41.81
CA GLY A 459 26.91 -13.13 42.66
C GLY A 459 27.46 -11.82 42.09
N TYR A 460 28.55 -11.84 41.35
CA TYR A 460 29.14 -10.64 40.75
C TYR A 460 28.33 -10.19 39.49
N GLY A 461 27.85 -11.12 38.67
CA GLY A 461 26.99 -10.81 37.54
C GLY A 461 25.66 -10.20 37.96
N LEU A 462 25.02 -10.76 38.99
CA LEU A 462 23.78 -10.26 39.61
C LEU A 462 23.93 -8.88 40.27
N ALA A 463 25.10 -8.57 40.88
CA ALA A 463 25.38 -7.25 41.44
C ALA A 463 25.45 -6.16 40.33
N ASN A 464 25.93 -6.51 39.16
CA ASN A 464 26.01 -5.57 38.03
C ASN A 464 24.61 -5.29 37.42
N ILE A 465 23.71 -6.28 37.33
CA ILE A 465 22.32 -6.12 36.95
C ILE A 465 21.57 -5.16 37.90
N ARG A 466 21.78 -5.31 39.20
CA ARG A 466 21.19 -4.41 40.23
C ARG A 466 21.64 -2.94 40.08
N ARG A 467 22.88 -2.70 39.68
CA ARG A 467 23.38 -1.32 39.42
C ARG A 467 22.78 -0.69 38.18
N ARG A 468 22.24 -1.49 37.26
CA ARG A 468 21.69 -1.05 35.96
C ARG A 468 20.27 -1.56 35.71
N ILE A 469 19.43 -1.66 36.73
CA ILE A 469 18.06 -2.23 36.64
C ILE A 469 17.28 -1.61 35.50
N VAL A 470 17.26 -0.29 35.39
CA VAL A 470 16.51 0.42 34.33
C VAL A 470 16.98 0.02 32.91
N THR A 471 18.29 -0.08 32.71
CA THR A 471 18.86 -0.45 31.43
C THR A 471 18.58 -1.92 31.09
N SER A 472 18.62 -2.81 32.07
CA SER A 472 18.32 -4.24 31.90
C SER A 472 16.84 -4.49 31.64
N VAL A 473 15.94 -3.75 32.29
CA VAL A 473 14.49 -3.80 32.03
C VAL A 473 14.18 -3.29 30.61
N VAL A 474 14.78 -2.18 30.18
CA VAL A 474 14.59 -1.66 28.81
C VAL A 474 15.08 -2.66 27.74
N GLN A 475 16.22 -3.32 28.00
CA GLN A 475 16.72 -4.37 27.12
C GLN A 475 15.81 -5.61 27.09
N ALA A 476 15.28 -6.01 28.26
CA ALA A 476 14.34 -7.13 28.34
C ALA A 476 13.00 -6.81 27.61
N ILE A 477 12.51 -5.56 27.73
CA ILE A 477 11.32 -5.11 26.98
C ILE A 477 11.60 -5.13 25.47
N ALA A 478 12.76 -4.61 25.04
CA ALA A 478 13.13 -4.59 23.63
C ALA A 478 13.25 -6.00 23.03
N LEU A 479 13.81 -6.95 23.81
CA LEU A 479 13.93 -8.36 23.40
C LEU A 479 12.60 -9.12 23.47
N GLY A 480 11.71 -8.74 24.40
CA GLY A 480 10.41 -9.39 24.57
C GLY A 480 9.34 -8.90 23.59
N LEU A 481 9.53 -7.72 22.99
CA LEU A 481 8.63 -7.15 21.98
C LEU A 481 9.05 -7.50 20.54
N GLY A 482 10.32 -7.85 20.30
CA GLY A 482 10.84 -8.28 19.00
C GLY A 482 10.87 -9.78 18.87
#